data_d8b32e89413336c200d586ecddaeea6d
#
_entry.id   d8b32e89413336c200d586ecddaeea6d
#
_cell.length_a   1.000
_cell.length_b   1.000
_cell.length_c   1.000
_cell.angle_alpha   90.00
_cell.angle_beta   90.00
_cell.angle_gamma   90.00
#
_symmetry.space_group_name_H-M   'P 1'
#
loop_
_entity.id
_entity.type
_entity.pdbx_description
1 polymer ?
#
loop_
_entity_poly.entity_id
_entity_poly.type
_entity_poly.pdbx_seq_one_letter_code
_entity_poly.pdbx_strand_id
1 'polypeptide(L)'
;MDHSSAPQTLEARVASQKMENCICPECVSACRNDPGRLVPDDVSKLSRLLGISERDLENDYLVRVSVASGGHTLHALAPAKRKGRRFVAAPGAAAPDYYAKEEGRCVFLNDNDRCSVHEAKPFECAAYMGCRDTFLGKPSRTKTVEEFFHRRWRQRK
;
A
#
# COMPACT_ATOMS: atom_id res chain seq x y z
N MET A 1 19.85 31.39 -1.31
CA MET A 1 19.81 29.92 -1.52
C MET A 1 18.58 29.60 -2.31
N ASP A 2 18.83 29.14 -3.48
CA ASP A 2 17.73 28.78 -4.36
C ASP A 2 17.28 27.36 -4.01
N HIS A 3 16.09 27.26 -3.41
CA HIS A 3 15.45 25.99 -3.14
C HIS A 3 14.42 25.66 -4.20
N SER A 4 14.67 26.07 -5.44
CA SER A 4 13.80 25.65 -6.52
C SER A 4 13.98 24.15 -6.72
N SER A 5 13.32 23.38 -5.87
CA SER A 5 13.22 21.96 -6.10
C SER A 5 12.35 21.75 -7.32
N ALA A 6 12.90 21.07 -8.32
CA ALA A 6 12.09 20.53 -9.40
C ALA A 6 10.92 19.74 -8.80
N PRO A 7 9.74 19.73 -9.45
CA PRO A 7 8.63 18.91 -8.97
C PRO A 7 9.11 17.49 -8.75
N GLN A 8 8.97 17.00 -7.53
CA GLN A 8 9.39 15.66 -7.18
C GLN A 8 8.50 14.64 -7.89
N THR A 9 9.10 13.70 -8.61
CA THR A 9 8.35 12.65 -9.26
C THR A 9 7.71 11.73 -8.22
N LEU A 10 6.68 11.00 -8.61
CA LEU A 10 6.04 10.01 -7.76
C LEU A 10 7.05 8.99 -7.25
N GLU A 11 7.87 8.45 -8.15
CA GLU A 11 8.87 7.45 -7.82
C GLU A 11 9.94 8.01 -6.87
N ALA A 12 10.40 9.22 -7.07
CA ALA A 12 11.39 9.86 -6.21
C ALA A 12 10.83 10.10 -4.81
N ARG A 13 9.58 10.55 -4.71
CA ARG A 13 8.90 10.74 -3.42
C ARG A 13 8.74 9.42 -2.67
N VAL A 14 8.31 8.38 -3.36
CA VAL A 14 8.14 7.06 -2.76
C VAL A 14 9.48 6.51 -2.28
N ALA A 15 10.53 6.62 -3.10
CA ALA A 15 11.87 6.17 -2.72
C ALA A 15 12.35 6.88 -1.44
N SER A 16 12.15 8.20 -1.35
CA SER A 16 12.48 8.97 -0.16
C SER A 16 11.67 8.53 1.05
N GLN A 17 10.36 8.37 0.91
CA GLN A 17 9.48 8.03 2.03
C GLN A 17 9.58 6.56 2.46
N LYS A 18 10.08 5.67 1.61
CA LYS A 18 10.34 4.27 2.00
C LYS A 18 11.38 4.16 3.11
N MET A 19 12.25 5.13 3.25
CA MET A 19 13.26 5.15 4.30
C MET A 19 12.69 5.64 5.63
N GLU A 20 11.52 6.24 5.64
CA GLU A 20 10.92 6.78 6.84
C GLU A 20 10.05 5.73 7.55
N ASN A 21 10.18 5.64 8.87
CA ASN A 21 9.37 4.76 9.71
C ASN A 21 8.67 5.59 10.78
N CYS A 22 7.55 6.17 10.41
CA CYS A 22 6.78 7.02 11.29
C CYS A 22 5.78 6.20 12.10
N ILE A 23 5.78 6.40 13.42
CA ILE A 23 4.88 5.73 14.37
C ILE A 23 3.92 6.71 15.04
N CYS A 24 3.70 7.88 14.44
CA CYS A 24 2.73 8.84 14.96
C CYS A 24 1.30 8.25 14.87
N PRO A 25 0.34 8.76 15.67
CA PRO A 25 -1.03 8.20 15.67
C PRO A 25 -1.68 8.15 14.31
N GLU A 26 -1.46 9.15 13.46
CA GLU A 26 -2.03 9.23 12.12
C GLU A 26 -1.47 8.14 11.21
N CYS A 27 -0.16 7.89 11.26
CA CYS A 27 0.47 6.85 10.45
C CYS A 27 0.04 5.45 10.91
N VAL A 28 -0.05 5.23 12.21
CA VAL A 28 -0.52 3.96 12.77
C VAL A 28 -1.98 3.74 12.39
N SER A 29 -2.82 4.78 12.46
CA SER A 29 -4.22 4.69 12.03
C SER A 29 -4.34 4.31 10.56
N ALA A 30 -3.51 4.86 9.70
CA ALA A 30 -3.48 4.49 8.29
C ALA A 30 -3.13 3.01 8.09
N CYS A 31 -2.15 2.49 8.82
CA CYS A 31 -1.78 1.07 8.79
C CYS A 31 -2.88 0.16 9.32
N ARG A 32 -3.71 0.65 10.23
CA ARG A 32 -4.83 -0.13 10.76
C ARG A 32 -6.01 -0.17 9.80
N ASN A 33 -6.32 0.95 9.19
CA ASN A 33 -7.57 1.11 8.45
C ASN A 33 -7.39 1.00 6.93
N ASP A 34 -6.31 1.55 6.42
CA ASP A 34 -6.06 1.70 4.99
C ASP A 34 -4.66 1.24 4.61
N PRO A 35 -4.34 -0.06 4.71
CA PRO A 35 -3.05 -0.55 4.24
C PRO A 35 -2.85 -0.18 2.78
N GLY A 36 -1.65 0.29 2.44
CA GLY A 36 -1.35 0.77 1.10
C GLY A 36 -1.29 -0.33 0.05
N ARG A 37 -1.74 -0.02 -1.15
CA ARG A 37 -1.70 -0.96 -2.27
C ARG A 37 -0.27 -1.13 -2.78
N LEU A 38 -0.02 -2.31 -3.36
CA LEU A 38 1.26 -2.69 -3.94
C LEU A 38 1.28 -2.43 -5.44
N VAL A 39 2.47 -2.09 -5.97
CA VAL A 39 2.78 -2.26 -7.40
C VAL A 39 3.42 -3.64 -7.59
N PRO A 40 3.48 -4.18 -8.82
CA PRO A 40 4.04 -5.52 -9.05
C PRO A 40 5.43 -5.73 -8.47
N ASP A 41 6.32 -4.73 -8.54
CA ASP A 41 7.67 -4.83 -7.97
C ASP A 41 7.66 -5.04 -6.46
N ASP A 42 6.65 -4.52 -5.77
CA ASP A 42 6.52 -4.71 -4.32
C ASP A 42 6.27 -6.17 -3.97
N VAL A 43 5.54 -6.90 -4.80
CA VAL A 43 5.26 -8.32 -4.60
C VAL A 43 6.57 -9.10 -4.57
N SER A 44 7.46 -8.87 -5.54
CA SER A 44 8.76 -9.53 -5.60
C SER A 44 9.64 -9.19 -4.38
N LYS A 45 9.65 -7.93 -3.98
CA LYS A 45 10.47 -7.47 -2.83
C LYS A 45 9.97 -8.07 -1.52
N LEU A 46 8.65 -8.07 -1.29
CA LEU A 46 8.07 -8.66 -0.09
C LEU A 46 8.28 -10.16 -0.04
N SER A 47 8.11 -10.85 -1.16
CA SER A 47 8.35 -12.28 -1.28
C SER A 47 9.78 -12.63 -0.86
N ARG A 48 10.76 -11.87 -1.34
CA ARG A 48 12.16 -12.08 -0.97
C ARG A 48 12.44 -11.78 0.50
N LEU A 49 11.90 -10.67 1.01
CA LEU A 49 12.09 -10.29 2.41
C LEU A 49 11.52 -11.34 3.36
N LEU A 50 10.34 -11.88 3.06
CA LEU A 50 9.68 -12.88 3.89
C LEU A 50 10.18 -14.31 3.64
N GLY A 51 10.96 -14.54 2.58
CA GLY A 51 11.47 -15.87 2.24
C GLY A 51 10.37 -16.83 1.79
N ILE A 52 9.33 -16.34 1.14
CA ILE A 52 8.21 -17.14 0.62
C ILE A 52 8.02 -16.87 -0.86
N SER A 53 7.27 -17.73 -1.55
CA SER A 53 6.93 -17.51 -2.96
C SER A 53 5.95 -16.34 -3.09
N GLU A 54 5.91 -15.72 -4.27
CA GLU A 54 4.91 -14.69 -4.56
C GLU A 54 3.49 -15.23 -4.44
N ARG A 55 3.28 -16.48 -4.83
CA ARG A 55 1.98 -17.16 -4.71
C ARG A 55 1.56 -17.27 -3.25
N ASP A 56 2.45 -17.71 -2.37
CA ASP A 56 2.16 -17.81 -0.94
C ASP A 56 1.94 -16.44 -0.32
N LEU A 57 2.70 -15.44 -0.76
CA LEU A 57 2.49 -14.06 -0.33
C LEU A 57 1.07 -13.59 -0.68
N GLU A 58 0.64 -13.80 -1.92
CA GLU A 58 -0.70 -13.40 -2.35
C GLU A 58 -1.80 -14.15 -1.62
N ASN A 59 -1.63 -15.45 -1.42
CA ASN A 59 -2.66 -16.30 -0.81
C ASN A 59 -2.77 -16.13 0.71
N ASP A 60 -1.68 -15.82 1.38
CA ASP A 60 -1.64 -15.82 2.84
C ASP A 60 -1.65 -14.43 3.47
N TYR A 61 -1.25 -13.40 2.72
CA TYR A 61 -1.06 -12.05 3.26
C TYR A 61 -1.78 -10.93 2.51
N LEU A 62 -2.16 -11.15 1.26
CA LEU A 62 -2.67 -10.07 0.42
C LEU A 62 -4.12 -10.31 -0.02
N VAL A 63 -4.82 -9.22 -0.30
CA VAL A 63 -6.16 -9.24 -0.91
C VAL A 63 -6.13 -8.51 -2.24
N ARG A 64 -7.03 -8.86 -3.16
CA ARG A 64 -7.19 -8.17 -4.44
C ARG A 64 -8.18 -7.03 -4.27
N VAL A 65 -7.72 -5.82 -4.56
CA VAL A 65 -8.51 -4.59 -4.45
C VAL A 65 -8.69 -3.97 -5.82
N SER A 66 -9.74 -3.17 -5.97
CA SER A 66 -10.04 -2.52 -7.25
C SER A 66 -9.16 -1.30 -7.49
N VAL A 67 -8.74 -1.13 -8.73
CA VAL A 67 -8.12 0.10 -9.24
C VAL A 67 -8.87 0.52 -10.48
N ALA A 68 -9.43 1.72 -10.49
CA ALA A 68 -10.21 2.23 -11.62
C ALA A 68 -9.47 3.38 -12.30
N SER A 69 -9.46 3.38 -13.63
CA SER A 69 -8.88 4.46 -14.42
C SER A 69 -9.56 4.52 -15.78
N GLY A 70 -10.06 5.70 -16.15
CA GLY A 70 -10.66 5.93 -17.46
C GLY A 70 -11.81 4.99 -17.81
N GLY A 71 -12.65 4.63 -16.87
CA GLY A 71 -13.77 3.71 -17.08
C GLY A 71 -13.37 2.23 -17.05
N HIS A 72 -12.09 1.93 -16.89
CA HIS A 72 -11.58 0.56 -16.78
C HIS A 72 -11.25 0.23 -15.33
N THR A 73 -11.53 -1.01 -14.93
CA THR A 73 -11.22 -1.50 -13.59
C THR A 73 -10.36 -2.74 -13.69
N LEU A 74 -9.32 -2.82 -12.87
CA LEU A 74 -8.52 -4.02 -12.70
C LEU A 74 -8.22 -4.22 -11.22
N HIS A 75 -7.61 -5.34 -10.88
CA HIS A 75 -7.23 -5.63 -9.50
C HIS A 75 -5.75 -5.31 -9.26
N ALA A 76 -5.50 -4.63 -8.14
CA ALA A 76 -4.19 -4.53 -7.54
C ALA A 76 -4.19 -5.37 -6.26
N LEU A 77 -3.10 -5.37 -5.52
CA LEU A 77 -2.96 -6.10 -4.27
C LEU A 77 -2.76 -5.12 -3.11
N ALA A 78 -3.28 -5.48 -1.96
CA ALA A 78 -3.07 -4.75 -0.71
C ALA A 78 -2.87 -5.73 0.43
N PRO A 79 -2.16 -5.35 1.52
CA PRO A 79 -2.07 -6.20 2.69
C PRO A 79 -3.45 -6.48 3.30
N ALA A 80 -3.66 -7.70 3.77
CA ALA A 80 -4.87 -8.06 4.49
C ALA A 80 -4.93 -7.32 5.83
N LYS A 81 -6.13 -7.19 6.38
CA LYS A 81 -6.38 -6.64 7.72
C LYS A 81 -6.97 -7.71 8.61
N ARG A 82 -6.54 -7.73 9.86
CA ARG A 82 -7.13 -8.57 10.91
C ARG A 82 -7.97 -7.73 11.86
N LYS A 83 -9.06 -8.31 12.32
CA LYS A 83 -9.84 -7.80 13.45
C LYS A 83 -9.92 -8.91 14.48
N GLY A 84 -9.09 -8.82 15.52
CA GLY A 84 -8.91 -9.93 16.44
C GLY A 84 -8.25 -11.12 15.74
N ARG A 85 -8.90 -12.28 15.82
CA ARG A 85 -8.39 -13.52 15.22
C ARG A 85 -8.88 -13.77 13.78
N ARG A 86 -9.79 -12.93 13.28
CA ARG A 86 -10.34 -13.09 11.93
C ARG A 86 -9.77 -12.06 10.98
N PHE A 87 -9.88 -12.34 9.68
CA PHE A 87 -9.56 -11.36 8.66
C PHE A 87 -10.82 -10.55 8.29
N VAL A 88 -10.63 -9.26 8.02
CA VAL A 88 -11.70 -8.40 7.49
C VAL A 88 -12.13 -8.88 6.10
N ALA A 89 -11.15 -9.32 5.29
CA ALA A 89 -11.37 -10.01 4.04
C ALA A 89 -10.33 -11.13 3.96
N ALA A 90 -10.72 -12.28 3.45
CA ALA A 90 -9.82 -13.45 3.40
C ALA A 90 -8.63 -13.17 2.48
N PRO A 91 -7.39 -13.42 2.92
CA PRO A 91 -6.23 -13.35 2.04
C PRO A 91 -6.41 -14.24 0.80
N GLY A 92 -5.91 -13.78 -0.33
CA GLY A 92 -6.06 -14.48 -1.61
C GLY A 92 -7.38 -14.23 -2.31
N ALA A 93 -8.34 -13.58 -1.66
CA ALA A 93 -9.65 -13.32 -2.23
C ALA A 93 -9.75 -11.89 -2.79
N ALA A 94 -10.75 -11.66 -3.61
CA ALA A 94 -11.09 -10.33 -4.10
C ALA A 94 -11.90 -9.57 -3.03
N ALA A 95 -11.55 -8.31 -2.82
CA ALA A 95 -12.24 -7.43 -1.89
C ALA A 95 -12.34 -6.04 -2.52
N PRO A 96 -13.22 -5.87 -3.54
CA PRO A 96 -13.27 -4.62 -4.30
C PRO A 96 -13.67 -3.41 -3.46
N ASP A 97 -14.39 -3.63 -2.37
CA ASP A 97 -14.82 -2.58 -1.44
C ASP A 97 -13.97 -2.55 -0.15
N TYR A 98 -12.74 -3.04 -0.23
CA TYR A 98 -11.86 -3.27 0.92
C TYR A 98 -11.70 -2.06 1.84
N TYR A 99 -11.55 -0.87 1.25
CA TYR A 99 -11.35 0.35 2.03
C TYR A 99 -12.63 0.91 2.63
N ALA A 100 -13.80 0.44 2.17
CA ALA A 100 -15.09 0.77 2.76
C ALA A 100 -15.52 -0.24 3.84
N LYS A 101 -14.75 -1.31 4.04
CA LYS A 101 -15.01 -2.30 5.06
C LYS A 101 -14.61 -1.82 6.45
N GLU A 102 -15.01 -2.57 7.46
CA GLU A 102 -14.71 -2.26 8.85
C GLU A 102 -13.21 -2.11 9.12
N GLU A 103 -12.91 -1.42 10.19
CA GLU A 103 -11.54 -1.22 10.64
C GLU A 103 -10.87 -2.55 10.98
N GLY A 104 -9.56 -2.55 10.90
CA GLY A 104 -8.77 -3.71 11.25
C GLY A 104 -7.33 -3.30 11.49
N ARG A 105 -6.44 -4.28 11.44
CA ARG A 105 -5.02 -4.08 11.63
C ARG A 105 -4.27 -4.73 10.47
N CYS A 106 -3.44 -3.96 9.78
CA CYS A 106 -2.62 -4.49 8.70
C CYS A 106 -1.86 -5.73 9.18
N VAL A 107 -1.86 -6.77 8.37
CA VAL A 107 -1.19 -8.04 8.69
C VAL A 107 0.30 -7.89 8.97
N PHE A 108 0.93 -6.83 8.43
CA PHE A 108 2.34 -6.54 8.63
C PHE A 108 2.63 -5.58 9.79
N LEU A 109 1.59 -5.08 10.46
CA LEU A 109 1.76 -4.23 11.62
C LEU A 109 1.95 -5.10 12.87
N ASN A 110 3.10 -4.98 13.52
CA ASN A 110 3.39 -5.77 14.72
C ASN A 110 2.76 -5.17 15.99
N ASP A 111 2.91 -5.86 17.11
CA ASP A 111 2.30 -5.44 18.39
C ASP A 111 2.83 -4.11 18.92
N ASN A 112 3.98 -3.66 18.43
CA ASN A 112 4.58 -2.37 18.79
C ASN A 112 4.16 -1.25 17.83
N ASP A 113 3.13 -1.47 17.01
CA ASP A 113 2.62 -0.54 16.02
C ASP A 113 3.67 -0.13 14.97
N ARG A 114 4.55 -1.08 14.61
CA ARG A 114 5.56 -0.88 13.58
C ARG A 114 5.34 -1.85 12.43
N CYS A 115 5.65 -1.39 11.22
CA CYS A 115 5.57 -2.24 10.04
C CYS A 115 6.70 -3.27 10.06
N SER A 116 6.35 -4.56 10.11
CA SER A 116 7.34 -5.64 10.11
C SER A 116 8.05 -5.81 8.77
N VAL A 117 7.52 -5.22 7.70
CA VAL A 117 8.09 -5.26 6.35
C VAL A 117 8.54 -3.87 5.90
N HIS A 118 8.93 -3.02 6.83
CA HIS A 118 9.29 -1.62 6.55
C HIS A 118 10.28 -1.48 5.39
N GLU A 119 11.28 -2.36 5.29
CA GLU A 119 12.29 -2.31 4.24
C GLU A 119 11.73 -2.51 2.83
N ALA A 120 10.57 -3.15 2.73
CA ALA A 120 9.92 -3.43 1.45
C ALA A 120 8.43 -3.02 1.49
N LYS A 121 8.12 -1.98 2.26
CA LYS A 121 6.73 -1.54 2.41
C LYS A 121 6.09 -1.19 1.06
N PRO A 122 4.77 -1.45 0.92
CA PRO A 122 4.06 -1.21 -0.32
C PRO A 122 4.21 0.23 -0.82
N PHE A 123 4.11 0.37 -2.14
CA PHE A 123 4.24 1.67 -2.82
C PHE A 123 3.31 2.73 -2.22
N GLU A 124 2.02 2.40 -2.04
CA GLU A 124 1.06 3.38 -1.52
C GLU A 124 1.31 3.70 -0.05
N CYS A 125 1.85 2.76 0.72
CA CYS A 125 2.27 3.03 2.10
C CYS A 125 3.39 4.08 2.16
N ALA A 126 4.28 4.08 1.19
CA ALA A 126 5.33 5.09 1.07
C ALA A 126 4.82 6.39 0.45
N ALA A 127 3.86 6.31 -0.46
CA ALA A 127 3.27 7.49 -1.09
C ALA A 127 2.37 8.27 -0.14
N TYR A 128 1.68 7.56 0.75
CA TYR A 128 0.78 8.15 1.74
C TYR A 128 1.24 7.81 3.16
N MET A 129 1.62 8.82 3.89
CA MET A 129 1.89 8.73 5.32
C MET A 129 0.75 9.41 6.06
N GLY A 130 0.22 8.78 7.10
CA GLY A 130 -0.94 9.30 7.83
C GLY A 130 -0.77 10.73 8.35
N CYS A 131 0.45 11.10 8.74
CA CYS A 131 0.76 12.46 9.18
C CYS A 131 0.99 13.43 8.02
N ARG A 132 0.98 12.94 6.80
CA ARG A 132 1.06 13.70 5.55
C ARG A 132 -0.11 13.26 4.71
N ASP A 133 -1.23 13.96 4.87
CA ASP A 133 -2.51 13.58 4.26
C ASP A 133 -2.56 13.80 2.75
N THR A 134 -1.48 14.29 2.16
CA THR A 134 -1.42 14.58 0.73
C THR A 134 -0.23 13.92 0.06
N PHE A 135 -0.41 13.61 -1.22
CA PHE A 135 0.63 13.17 -2.12
C PHE A 135 0.78 14.22 -3.23
N LEU A 136 1.98 14.80 -3.40
CA LEU A 136 2.22 15.92 -4.32
C LEU A 136 1.20 17.06 -4.13
N GLY A 137 0.86 17.39 -2.87
CA GLY A 137 -0.11 18.43 -2.57
C GLY A 137 -1.56 18.04 -2.77
N LYS A 138 -1.86 16.75 -3.01
CA LYS A 138 -3.21 16.23 -3.27
C LYS A 138 -3.49 15.02 -2.38
N PRO A 139 -4.77 14.72 -2.09
CA PRO A 139 -5.10 13.51 -1.36
C PRO A 139 -4.50 12.27 -2.03
N SER A 140 -4.11 11.25 -1.24
CA SER A 140 -3.39 10.11 -1.79
C SER A 140 -4.27 9.37 -2.78
N ARG A 141 -5.30 8.85 -2.72
CA ARG A 141 -6.08 8.14 -3.75
C ARG A 141 -6.69 9.05 -4.82
N THR A 142 -5.85 9.92 -5.39
CA THR A 142 -6.26 10.79 -6.48
C THR A 142 -6.27 10.05 -7.80
N LYS A 143 -6.88 10.68 -8.81
CA LYS A 143 -6.85 10.18 -10.17
C LYS A 143 -5.43 9.86 -10.65
N THR A 144 -4.45 10.69 -10.33
CA THR A 144 -3.04 10.47 -10.70
C THR A 144 -2.49 9.17 -10.12
N VAL A 145 -2.77 8.90 -8.84
CA VAL A 145 -2.34 7.67 -8.17
C VAL A 145 -3.05 6.46 -8.76
N GLU A 146 -4.36 6.55 -9.00
CA GLU A 146 -5.12 5.46 -9.61
C GLU A 146 -4.60 5.14 -11.01
N GLU A 147 -4.32 6.15 -11.83
CA GLU A 147 -3.76 5.95 -13.18
C GLU A 147 -2.38 5.29 -13.12
N PHE A 148 -1.56 5.64 -12.15
CA PHE A 148 -0.25 5.03 -11.94
C PHE A 148 -0.39 3.54 -11.63
N PHE A 149 -1.23 3.17 -10.68
CA PHE A 149 -1.47 1.76 -10.34
C PHE A 149 -2.02 0.99 -11.54
N HIS A 150 -2.99 1.56 -12.23
CA HIS A 150 -3.60 0.92 -13.39
C HIS A 150 -2.56 0.61 -14.46
N ARG A 151 -1.70 1.56 -14.76
CA ARG A 151 -0.63 1.39 -15.75
C ARG A 151 0.36 0.31 -15.32
N ARG A 152 0.78 0.28 -14.07
CA ARG A 152 1.76 -0.69 -13.57
C ARG A 152 1.19 -2.11 -13.58
N TRP A 153 -0.04 -2.29 -13.14
CA TRP A 153 -0.65 -3.61 -13.12
C TRP A 153 -0.99 -4.13 -14.51
N ARG A 154 -1.31 -3.25 -15.46
CA ARG A 154 -1.50 -3.65 -16.86
C ARG A 154 -0.22 -4.16 -17.52
N GLN A 155 0.93 -3.69 -17.07
CA GLN A 155 2.24 -4.11 -17.61
C GLN A 155 2.70 -5.46 -17.04
N ARG A 156 2.07 -5.94 -15.99
CA ARG A 156 2.38 -7.26 -15.40
C ARG A 156 1.84 -8.35 -16.30
N LYS A 157 2.73 -9.22 -16.75
CA LYS A 157 2.36 -10.41 -17.54
C LYS A 157 2.47 -11.66 -16.71
#